data_1b01f3bf02175ed22a3fc4584ef3ba75
#
_entry.id   1b01f3bf02175ed22a3fc4584ef3ba75
#
_cell.length_a   1.000
_cell.length_b   1.000
_cell.length_c   1.000
_cell.angle_alpha   90.00
_cell.angle_beta   90.00
_cell.angle_gamma   90.00
#
_symmetry.space_group_name_H-M   'P 1'
#
loop_
_entity.id
_entity.type
_entity.pdbx_description
1 polymer ?
#
loop_
_entity_poly.entity_id
_entity_poly.type
_entity_poly.pdbx_seq_one_letter_code
_entity_poly.pdbx_strand_id
1 'polypeptide(L)'
;GYQPDPSQLYPKQGRYCVAPSNRDRDNGRGDRILTDWLISPIEVVDLNDRDVLKCSITSQIGTRYPEVYLENSAWHSKQKLLRALGHSELTFHGSDLDVQNLAHYVAKQVPKRRKGIDFIGMYEDTFVADGLNITAKGINSDPDILVYAPGEDSLQKRVKPDLDFSDRDYAELMKGLYRHLPNINKPGIIYPIISWMFMLPFKSRIMKLKDAFPILLVYGEQGSGKTSTEELMLELYGFQDHSVTSCRITQFAMLSLLSSTNCIPVVLDEFRASDMRSHQVDFIKDRIRLAYKESLDSRGKADLTVRNYKMRAPLVLSGEHKISEPAIMERVICGAFDQDLKSEDYESYTEDFNLLKTFHLQGFLPKYVKWSLGQDIDNYFVKAEEYLNTLDFYK
;
A
#
# COMPACT_ATOMS: atom_id res chain seq x y z
N GLY A 1 -31.94 29.26 -17.16
CA GLY A 1 -31.22 28.08 -17.62
C GLY A 1 -32.04 26.84 -17.32
N TYR A 2 -32.30 26.04 -18.35
CA TYR A 2 -33.01 24.77 -18.25
C TYR A 2 -32.18 23.78 -17.41
N GLN A 3 -32.65 23.39 -16.24
CA GLN A 3 -32.13 22.23 -15.52
C GLN A 3 -32.93 21.01 -15.98
N PRO A 4 -32.31 20.03 -16.67
CA PRO A 4 -33.01 18.81 -17.02
C PRO A 4 -33.44 18.08 -15.75
N ASP A 5 -34.67 17.62 -15.74
CA ASP A 5 -35.21 16.82 -14.64
C ASP A 5 -34.50 15.46 -14.59
N PRO A 6 -33.79 15.13 -13.49
CA PRO A 6 -33.12 13.83 -13.33
C PRO A 6 -34.07 12.65 -13.39
N SER A 7 -35.39 12.87 -13.24
CA SER A 7 -36.44 11.84 -13.36
C SER A 7 -36.61 11.32 -14.79
N GLN A 8 -36.04 12.02 -15.78
CA GLN A 8 -36.13 11.60 -17.20
C GLN A 8 -35.04 10.58 -17.59
N LEU A 9 -34.03 10.34 -16.74
CA LEU A 9 -32.99 9.36 -17.00
C LEU A 9 -33.37 8.00 -16.42
N TYR A 10 -33.24 6.95 -17.24
CA TYR A 10 -33.61 5.58 -16.85
C TYR A 10 -32.80 4.52 -17.60
N PRO A 11 -32.65 3.30 -17.04
CA PRO A 11 -32.03 2.17 -17.73
C PRO A 11 -33.00 1.49 -18.67
N LYS A 12 -32.51 1.15 -19.86
CA LYS A 12 -33.27 0.40 -20.88
C LYS A 12 -32.35 -0.46 -21.73
N GLN A 13 -32.58 -1.76 -21.75
CA GLN A 13 -31.84 -2.72 -22.59
C GLN A 13 -30.31 -2.61 -22.45
N GLY A 14 -29.81 -2.56 -21.22
CA GLY A 14 -28.34 -2.48 -20.94
C GLY A 14 -27.71 -1.10 -21.14
N ARG A 15 -28.52 -0.03 -21.27
CA ARG A 15 -28.11 1.35 -21.54
C ARG A 15 -28.79 2.34 -20.61
N TYR A 16 -28.20 3.51 -20.42
CA TYR A 16 -28.90 4.66 -19.88
C TYR A 16 -29.50 5.48 -21.01
N CYS A 17 -30.79 5.83 -20.87
CA CYS A 17 -31.56 6.63 -21.81
C CYS A 17 -32.18 7.84 -21.11
N VAL A 18 -32.43 8.89 -21.88
CA VAL A 18 -33.21 10.05 -21.45
C VAL A 18 -34.51 10.05 -22.24
N ALA A 19 -35.62 10.12 -21.52
CA ALA A 19 -36.94 10.22 -22.14
C ALA A 19 -37.06 11.53 -22.96
N PRO A 20 -37.75 11.52 -24.11
CA PRO A 20 -37.96 12.72 -24.91
C PRO A 20 -38.84 13.73 -24.14
N SER A 21 -38.54 15.01 -24.29
CA SER A 21 -39.44 16.07 -23.83
C SER A 21 -40.81 15.99 -24.51
N ASN A 22 -41.83 16.62 -23.94
CA ASN A 22 -43.17 16.68 -24.59
C ASN A 22 -43.07 17.18 -26.03
N ARG A 23 -42.26 18.23 -26.26
CA ARG A 23 -42.04 18.81 -27.61
C ARG A 23 -41.34 17.82 -28.56
N ASP A 24 -40.42 16.99 -28.04
CA ASP A 24 -39.72 15.97 -28.84
C ASP A 24 -40.67 14.80 -29.17
N ARG A 25 -41.55 14.41 -28.24
CA ARG A 25 -42.59 13.39 -28.46
C ARG A 25 -43.54 13.83 -29.55
N ASP A 26 -44.00 15.08 -29.54
CA ASP A 26 -44.85 15.67 -30.55
C ASP A 26 -44.20 15.67 -31.95
N ASN A 27 -42.88 15.73 -32.00
CA ASN A 27 -42.06 15.64 -33.20
C ASN A 27 -41.63 14.21 -33.57
N GLY A 28 -42.17 13.18 -32.92
CA GLY A 28 -41.88 11.77 -33.21
C GLY A 28 -40.47 11.30 -32.78
N ARG A 29 -39.77 12.06 -31.94
CA ARG A 29 -38.46 11.67 -31.44
C ARG A 29 -38.58 10.67 -30.30
N GLY A 30 -37.79 9.60 -30.38
CA GLY A 30 -37.69 8.57 -29.34
C GLY A 30 -36.69 8.93 -28.24
N ASP A 31 -36.39 7.94 -27.35
CA ASP A 31 -35.43 8.05 -26.28
C ASP A 31 -34.03 8.40 -26.81
N ARG A 32 -33.33 9.29 -26.11
CA ARG A 32 -31.93 9.61 -26.40
C ARG A 32 -31.02 8.68 -25.61
N ILE A 33 -30.19 7.90 -26.28
CA ILE A 33 -29.24 7.00 -25.68
C ILE A 33 -28.06 7.82 -25.11
N LEU A 34 -27.67 7.55 -23.85
CA LEU A 34 -26.52 8.19 -23.20
C LEU A 34 -25.32 7.29 -23.14
N THR A 35 -25.49 5.99 -22.90
CA THR A 35 -24.39 5.04 -22.68
C THR A 35 -24.67 3.73 -23.40
N ASP A 36 -23.63 2.94 -23.64
CA ASP A 36 -23.72 1.54 -24.05
C ASP A 36 -23.37 0.59 -22.89
N TRP A 37 -23.63 1.03 -21.65
CA TRP A 37 -23.34 0.30 -20.41
C TRP A 37 -24.24 0.78 -19.27
N LEU A 38 -24.28 -0.04 -18.19
CA LEU A 38 -24.94 0.29 -16.93
C LEU A 38 -23.96 0.20 -15.77
N ILE A 39 -24.11 1.08 -14.79
CA ILE A 39 -23.44 1.03 -13.49
C ILE A 39 -24.35 0.33 -12.48
N SER A 40 -23.77 -0.62 -11.74
CA SER A 40 -24.38 -1.17 -10.54
C SER A 40 -23.56 -0.69 -9.34
N PRO A 41 -24.03 0.31 -8.58
CA PRO A 41 -23.32 0.81 -7.40
C PRO A 41 -23.20 -0.28 -6.35
N ILE A 42 -22.01 -0.42 -5.75
CA ILE A 42 -21.75 -1.36 -4.67
C ILE A 42 -21.73 -0.59 -3.35
N GLU A 43 -20.91 0.45 -3.26
CA GLU A 43 -20.76 1.27 -2.06
C GLU A 43 -20.04 2.59 -2.35
N VAL A 44 -20.15 3.54 -1.44
CA VAL A 44 -19.27 4.71 -1.40
C VAL A 44 -18.16 4.48 -0.38
N VAL A 45 -16.92 4.68 -0.80
CA VAL A 45 -15.72 4.66 0.04
C VAL A 45 -15.37 6.10 0.42
N ASP A 46 -15.47 6.40 1.73
CA ASP A 46 -15.16 7.71 2.30
C ASP A 46 -13.68 7.78 2.70
N LEU A 47 -12.88 8.54 1.97
CA LEU A 47 -11.42 8.69 2.18
C LEU A 47 -11.04 9.92 3.04
N ASN A 48 -11.96 10.52 3.78
CA ASN A 48 -11.87 11.78 4.54
C ASN A 48 -11.82 13.05 3.67
N ASP A 49 -11.01 13.08 2.63
CA ASP A 49 -10.83 14.23 1.74
C ASP A 49 -11.73 14.14 0.49
N ARG A 50 -12.22 12.97 0.17
CA ARG A 50 -13.07 12.70 -0.99
C ARG A 50 -13.84 11.39 -0.87
N ASP A 51 -14.94 11.33 -1.60
CA ASP A 51 -15.71 10.10 -1.81
C ASP A 51 -15.28 9.43 -3.12
N VAL A 52 -15.27 8.10 -3.10
CA VAL A 52 -15.05 7.26 -4.27
C VAL A 52 -16.19 6.26 -4.39
N LEU A 53 -16.87 6.24 -5.53
CA LEU A 53 -17.87 5.22 -5.81
C LEU A 53 -17.18 3.93 -6.25
N LYS A 54 -17.38 2.85 -5.48
CA LYS A 54 -17.08 1.48 -5.90
C LYS A 54 -18.32 0.91 -6.60
N CYS A 55 -18.15 0.44 -7.82
CA CYS A 55 -19.25 -0.09 -8.62
C CYS A 55 -18.80 -1.23 -9.53
N SER A 56 -19.73 -1.99 -10.07
CA SER A 56 -19.51 -2.82 -11.24
C SER A 56 -20.15 -2.17 -12.47
N ILE A 57 -19.56 -2.39 -13.64
CA ILE A 57 -20.09 -1.89 -14.92
C ILE A 57 -20.34 -3.09 -15.82
N THR A 58 -21.49 -3.07 -16.50
CA THR A 58 -21.83 -4.09 -17.50
C THR A 58 -22.06 -3.38 -18.83
N SER A 59 -21.28 -3.74 -19.84
CA SER A 59 -21.48 -3.23 -21.20
C SER A 59 -22.73 -3.83 -21.83
N GLN A 60 -23.27 -3.19 -22.87
CA GLN A 60 -24.42 -3.68 -23.60
C GLN A 60 -24.18 -5.03 -24.27
N ILE A 61 -22.94 -5.33 -24.65
CA ILE A 61 -22.54 -6.62 -25.23
C ILE A 61 -22.30 -7.72 -24.18
N GLY A 62 -22.50 -7.40 -22.89
CA GLY A 62 -22.40 -8.36 -21.78
C GLY A 62 -21.05 -8.45 -21.10
N THR A 63 -20.03 -7.67 -21.51
CA THR A 63 -18.76 -7.61 -20.80
C THR A 63 -18.97 -7.00 -19.41
N ARG A 64 -18.46 -7.66 -18.36
CA ARG A 64 -18.61 -7.21 -16.98
C ARG A 64 -17.26 -6.76 -16.42
N TYR A 65 -17.21 -5.57 -15.86
CA TYR A 65 -16.13 -4.99 -15.08
C TYR A 65 -16.55 -5.01 -13.61
N PRO A 66 -16.10 -5.98 -12.83
CA PRO A 66 -16.68 -6.26 -11.50
C PRO A 66 -16.32 -5.23 -10.44
N GLU A 67 -15.20 -4.53 -10.63
CA GLU A 67 -14.70 -3.57 -9.65
C GLU A 67 -14.10 -2.36 -10.36
N VAL A 68 -14.86 -1.25 -10.33
CA VAL A 68 -14.46 0.04 -10.89
C VAL A 68 -14.61 1.10 -9.82
N TYR A 69 -13.63 1.97 -9.70
CA TYR A 69 -13.61 3.08 -8.76
C TYR A 69 -13.76 4.40 -9.51
N LEU A 70 -14.81 5.16 -9.21
CA LEU A 70 -15.09 6.46 -9.80
C LEU A 70 -14.97 7.55 -8.73
N GLU A 71 -13.89 8.34 -8.79
CA GLU A 71 -13.73 9.53 -7.95
C GLU A 71 -14.70 10.64 -8.39
N ASN A 72 -14.99 11.59 -7.50
CA ASN A 72 -15.87 12.74 -7.82
C ASN A 72 -15.41 13.50 -9.06
N SER A 73 -14.11 13.55 -9.31
CA SER A 73 -13.55 14.20 -10.51
C SER A 73 -13.99 13.57 -11.82
N ALA A 74 -14.33 12.29 -11.84
CA ALA A 74 -14.83 11.60 -13.04
C ALA A 74 -16.16 12.16 -13.53
N TRP A 75 -17.00 12.66 -12.62
CA TRP A 75 -18.35 13.16 -12.92
C TRP A 75 -18.40 14.61 -13.41
N HIS A 76 -17.26 15.29 -13.54
CA HIS A 76 -17.24 16.70 -13.95
C HIS A 76 -17.37 16.90 -15.46
N SER A 77 -16.98 15.92 -16.28
CA SER A 77 -17.11 15.99 -17.73
C SER A 77 -17.09 14.61 -18.38
N LYS A 78 -17.62 14.55 -19.60
CA LYS A 78 -17.57 13.35 -20.46
C LYS A 78 -16.16 12.80 -20.62
N GLN A 79 -15.18 13.69 -20.88
CA GLN A 79 -13.80 13.27 -21.08
C GLN A 79 -13.19 12.66 -19.81
N LYS A 80 -13.47 13.23 -18.64
CA LYS A 80 -12.98 12.70 -17.35
C LYS A 80 -13.66 11.37 -17.02
N LEU A 81 -14.96 11.23 -17.28
CA LEU A 81 -15.69 9.98 -17.09
C LEU A 81 -15.11 8.85 -17.96
N LEU A 82 -14.96 9.09 -19.27
CA LEU A 82 -14.41 8.10 -20.19
C LEU A 82 -12.97 7.69 -19.82
N ARG A 83 -12.15 8.65 -19.36
CA ARG A 83 -10.80 8.36 -18.86
C ARG A 83 -10.83 7.48 -17.60
N ALA A 84 -11.77 7.74 -16.68
CA ALA A 84 -11.89 6.96 -15.44
C ALA A 84 -12.41 5.54 -15.71
N LEU A 85 -13.29 5.38 -16.72
CA LEU A 85 -13.77 4.06 -17.17
C LEU A 85 -12.68 3.22 -17.82
N GLY A 86 -11.76 3.85 -18.59
CA GLY A 86 -10.54 3.22 -19.09
C GLY A 86 -10.72 2.20 -20.22
N HIS A 87 -11.95 1.93 -20.67
CA HIS A 87 -12.26 0.90 -21.69
C HIS A 87 -12.94 1.50 -22.89
N SER A 88 -12.44 1.20 -24.10
CA SER A 88 -12.91 1.78 -25.36
C SER A 88 -14.36 1.43 -25.72
N GLU A 89 -14.86 0.30 -25.23
CA GLU A 89 -16.24 -0.14 -25.45
C GLU A 89 -17.27 0.57 -24.54
N LEU A 90 -16.79 1.23 -23.48
CA LEU A 90 -17.67 1.98 -22.57
C LEU A 90 -17.86 3.41 -23.07
N THR A 91 -18.70 3.55 -24.10
CA THR A 91 -18.96 4.84 -24.75
C THR A 91 -20.00 5.66 -23.99
N PHE A 92 -19.88 6.99 -24.08
CA PHE A 92 -20.84 7.94 -23.53
C PHE A 92 -21.25 8.95 -24.63
N HIS A 93 -22.51 9.01 -24.96
CA HIS A 93 -23.04 9.83 -26.09
C HIS A 93 -23.61 11.18 -25.63
N GLY A 94 -23.72 11.39 -24.31
CA GLY A 94 -24.29 12.61 -23.72
C GLY A 94 -23.31 13.79 -23.67
N SER A 95 -23.80 14.90 -23.11
CA SER A 95 -23.07 16.11 -22.76
C SER A 95 -22.49 16.02 -21.36
N ASP A 96 -21.66 17.02 -20.93
CA ASP A 96 -21.15 17.13 -19.56
C ASP A 96 -22.30 17.26 -18.53
N LEU A 97 -23.39 17.92 -18.89
CA LEU A 97 -24.58 18.01 -18.04
C LEU A 97 -25.24 16.63 -17.86
N ASP A 98 -25.25 15.81 -18.90
CA ASP A 98 -25.79 14.44 -18.81
C ASP A 98 -24.90 13.57 -17.88
N VAL A 99 -23.59 13.83 -17.83
CA VAL A 99 -22.68 13.16 -16.85
C VAL A 99 -23.08 13.52 -15.43
N GLN A 100 -23.36 14.79 -15.14
CA GLN A 100 -23.81 15.23 -13.81
C GLN A 100 -25.17 14.65 -13.43
N ASN A 101 -26.10 14.58 -14.38
CA ASN A 101 -27.41 13.93 -14.19
C ASN A 101 -27.25 12.43 -13.91
N LEU A 102 -26.36 11.74 -14.63
CA LEU A 102 -26.05 10.33 -14.40
C LEU A 102 -25.43 10.13 -13.01
N ALA A 103 -24.49 11.00 -12.60
CA ALA A 103 -23.92 10.96 -11.27
C ALA A 103 -24.99 11.05 -10.17
N HIS A 104 -25.91 12.01 -10.32
CA HIS A 104 -27.02 12.18 -9.39
C HIS A 104 -27.99 10.98 -9.37
N TYR A 105 -28.26 10.40 -10.53
CA TYR A 105 -29.07 9.19 -10.64
C TYR A 105 -28.44 8.00 -9.95
N VAL A 106 -27.13 7.77 -10.19
CA VAL A 106 -26.35 6.68 -9.59
C VAL A 106 -26.22 6.86 -8.08
N ALA A 107 -25.98 8.09 -7.61
CA ALA A 107 -25.83 8.38 -6.18
C ALA A 107 -27.07 8.00 -5.34
N LYS A 108 -28.28 8.10 -5.92
CA LYS A 108 -29.54 7.69 -5.26
C LYS A 108 -29.66 6.17 -5.07
N GLN A 109 -28.86 5.39 -5.78
CA GLN A 109 -28.93 3.92 -5.76
C GLN A 109 -27.84 3.28 -4.89
N VAL A 110 -26.94 4.08 -4.31
CA VAL A 110 -25.84 3.56 -3.48
C VAL A 110 -26.39 2.94 -2.20
N PRO A 111 -26.18 1.64 -1.95
CA PRO A 111 -26.77 0.95 -0.82
C PRO A 111 -26.00 1.11 0.48
N LYS A 112 -24.70 1.38 0.42
CA LYS A 112 -23.79 1.34 1.56
C LYS A 112 -22.72 2.43 1.46
N ARG A 113 -22.30 2.94 2.63
CA ARG A 113 -21.14 3.83 2.77
C ARG A 113 -20.19 3.24 3.80
N ARG A 114 -18.91 3.13 3.47
CA ARG A 114 -17.88 2.64 4.38
C ARG A 114 -16.70 3.60 4.43
N LYS A 115 -16.01 3.56 5.57
CA LYS A 115 -14.72 4.23 5.72
C LYS A 115 -13.69 3.62 4.78
N GLY A 116 -12.85 4.46 4.20
CA GLY A 116 -11.72 4.04 3.37
C GLY A 116 -10.43 4.70 3.76
N ILE A 117 -9.33 4.04 3.43
CA ILE A 117 -7.97 4.57 3.50
C ILE A 117 -7.23 4.28 2.20
N ASP A 118 -6.24 5.10 1.86
CA ASP A 118 -5.45 4.96 0.63
C ASP A 118 -4.11 4.23 0.84
N PHE A 119 -3.98 3.52 1.94
CA PHE A 119 -2.79 2.74 2.29
C PHE A 119 -3.16 1.42 2.96
N ILE A 120 -2.24 0.47 2.95
CA ILE A 120 -2.32 -0.78 3.72
C ILE A 120 -1.54 -0.62 5.02
N GLY A 121 -2.06 -1.15 6.13
CA GLY A 121 -1.37 -1.16 7.41
C GLY A 121 -2.24 -0.74 8.59
N MET A 122 -1.63 -0.12 9.57
CA MET A 122 -2.29 0.23 10.83
C MET A 122 -3.10 1.51 10.71
N TYR A 123 -4.40 1.41 10.94
CA TYR A 123 -5.32 2.53 11.09
C TYR A 123 -5.97 2.41 12.47
N GLU A 124 -5.64 3.35 13.37
CA GLU A 124 -5.97 3.23 14.79
C GLU A 124 -5.53 1.89 15.37
N ASP A 125 -6.44 1.09 15.93
CA ASP A 125 -6.18 -0.24 16.51
C ASP A 125 -6.56 -1.38 15.56
N THR A 126 -6.59 -1.11 14.26
CA THR A 126 -6.95 -2.08 13.22
C THR A 126 -5.88 -2.11 12.14
N PHE A 127 -5.42 -3.29 11.78
CA PHE A 127 -4.66 -3.47 10.54
C PHE A 127 -5.65 -3.64 9.40
N VAL A 128 -5.47 -2.83 8.36
CA VAL A 128 -6.33 -2.79 7.18
C VAL A 128 -5.55 -3.24 5.96
N ALA A 129 -6.06 -4.25 5.29
CA ALA A 129 -5.55 -4.73 3.99
C ALA A 129 -6.71 -4.87 2.99
N ASP A 130 -6.40 -5.19 1.74
CA ASP A 130 -7.41 -5.37 0.69
C ASP A 130 -8.37 -6.51 1.07
N GLY A 131 -9.65 -6.18 1.25
CA GLY A 131 -10.70 -7.10 1.65
C GLY A 131 -10.61 -7.64 3.09
N LEU A 132 -9.82 -7.03 3.98
CA LEU A 132 -9.49 -7.60 5.28
C LEU A 132 -9.25 -6.54 6.35
N ASN A 133 -9.82 -6.75 7.55
CA ASN A 133 -9.41 -6.05 8.76
C ASN A 133 -8.93 -7.04 9.84
N ILE A 134 -7.83 -6.73 10.53
CA ILE A 134 -7.32 -7.48 11.68
C ILE A 134 -7.33 -6.60 12.91
N THR A 135 -7.93 -7.09 13.99
CA THR A 135 -7.91 -6.47 15.31
C THR A 135 -7.30 -7.44 16.33
N ALA A 136 -7.04 -6.98 17.56
CA ALA A 136 -6.63 -7.87 18.65
C ALA A 136 -7.65 -9.00 18.90
N LYS A 137 -8.93 -8.77 18.58
CA LYS A 137 -10.02 -9.75 18.78
C LYS A 137 -10.09 -10.80 17.66
N GLY A 138 -9.69 -10.47 16.45
CA GLY A 138 -9.79 -11.41 15.32
C GLY A 138 -9.61 -10.76 13.96
N ILE A 139 -9.84 -11.60 12.95
CA ILE A 139 -9.77 -11.26 11.53
C ILE A 139 -11.21 -11.14 11.00
N ASN A 140 -11.49 -10.07 10.27
CA ASN A 140 -12.78 -9.80 9.64
C ASN A 140 -12.59 -9.72 8.11
N SER A 141 -13.23 -10.62 7.36
CA SER A 141 -13.23 -10.68 5.89
C SER A 141 -14.36 -9.86 5.24
N ASP A 142 -15.29 -9.30 6.02
CA ASP A 142 -16.19 -8.21 5.58
C ASP A 142 -15.80 -6.92 6.32
N PRO A 143 -14.75 -6.23 5.85
CA PRO A 143 -14.10 -5.19 6.62
C PRO A 143 -14.96 -3.93 6.74
N ASP A 144 -14.94 -3.30 7.93
CA ASP A 144 -15.57 -2.00 8.17
C ASP A 144 -14.78 -0.86 7.51
N ILE A 145 -13.46 -1.05 7.35
CA ILE A 145 -12.54 -0.09 6.72
C ILE A 145 -11.98 -0.72 5.46
N LEU A 146 -12.12 -0.01 4.34
CA LEU A 146 -11.65 -0.46 3.03
C LEU A 146 -10.32 0.16 2.65
N VAL A 147 -9.52 -0.57 1.87
CA VAL A 147 -8.36 -0.01 1.18
C VAL A 147 -8.79 0.47 -0.20
N TYR A 148 -8.52 1.73 -0.49
CA TYR A 148 -8.65 2.28 -1.85
C TYR A 148 -7.31 2.15 -2.57
N ALA A 149 -7.25 1.26 -3.55
CA ALA A 149 -6.07 0.99 -4.37
C ALA A 149 -6.47 0.98 -5.85
N PRO A 150 -6.35 2.11 -6.56
CA PRO A 150 -6.87 2.24 -7.93
C PRO A 150 -6.04 1.53 -9.00
N GLY A 151 -4.80 1.11 -8.69
CA GLY A 151 -3.91 0.43 -9.63
C GLY A 151 -3.82 -1.06 -9.36
N GLU A 152 -3.87 -1.92 -10.39
CA GLU A 152 -3.69 -3.37 -10.24
C GLU A 152 -2.32 -3.73 -9.67
N ASP A 153 -1.26 -3.01 -10.09
CA ASP A 153 0.11 -3.21 -9.63
C ASP A 153 0.44 -2.45 -8.34
N SER A 154 -0.58 -1.93 -7.63
CA SER A 154 -0.35 -1.20 -6.40
C SER A 154 0.17 -2.14 -5.30
N LEU A 155 1.04 -1.63 -4.42
CA LEU A 155 1.55 -2.40 -3.27
C LEU A 155 0.39 -2.98 -2.44
N GLN A 156 -0.70 -2.22 -2.27
CA GLN A 156 -1.87 -2.64 -1.52
C GLN A 156 -2.53 -3.92 -2.06
N LYS A 157 -2.46 -4.16 -3.38
CA LYS A 157 -3.00 -5.36 -4.03
C LYS A 157 -2.00 -6.52 -4.11
N ARG A 158 -0.71 -6.24 -3.95
CA ARG A 158 0.37 -7.24 -4.00
C ARG A 158 0.59 -7.96 -2.67
N VAL A 159 0.21 -7.35 -1.56
CA VAL A 159 0.27 -7.96 -0.23
C VAL A 159 -0.97 -8.82 -0.02
N LYS A 160 -0.77 -10.14 0.02
CA LYS A 160 -1.84 -11.15 0.18
C LYS A 160 -1.54 -12.05 1.37
N PRO A 161 -2.00 -11.67 2.57
CA PRO A 161 -1.83 -12.48 3.77
C PRO A 161 -2.56 -13.83 3.61
N ASP A 162 -1.96 -14.92 4.05
CA ASP A 162 -2.66 -16.20 4.14
C ASP A 162 -3.51 -16.23 5.42
N LEU A 163 -4.82 -16.28 5.23
CA LEU A 163 -5.81 -16.30 6.31
C LEU A 163 -6.14 -17.71 6.82
N ASP A 164 -5.88 -18.72 6.02
CA ASP A 164 -6.19 -20.13 6.34
C ASP A 164 -5.08 -20.80 7.15
N PHE A 165 -4.03 -20.06 7.48
CA PHE A 165 -2.87 -20.54 8.24
C PHE A 165 -3.24 -20.89 9.68
N SER A 166 -3.12 -22.16 10.06
CA SER A 166 -3.53 -22.65 11.37
C SER A 166 -2.64 -22.14 12.51
N ASP A 167 -3.15 -22.14 13.75
CA ASP A 167 -2.34 -21.76 14.93
C ASP A 167 -1.18 -22.74 15.16
N ARG A 168 -1.35 -24.01 14.78
CA ARG A 168 -0.29 -25.03 14.85
C ARG A 168 0.83 -24.72 13.87
N ASP A 169 0.49 -24.43 12.61
CA ASP A 169 1.47 -24.12 11.57
C ASP A 169 2.20 -22.81 11.88
N TYR A 170 1.48 -21.83 12.43
CA TYR A 170 2.10 -20.60 12.94
C TYR A 170 3.09 -20.88 14.08
N ALA A 171 2.75 -21.73 15.03
CA ALA A 171 3.67 -22.09 16.10
C ALA A 171 4.94 -22.77 15.57
N GLU A 172 4.82 -23.66 14.57
CA GLU A 172 5.98 -24.30 13.92
C GLU A 172 6.81 -23.27 13.13
N LEU A 173 6.16 -22.35 12.39
CA LEU A 173 6.82 -21.25 11.73
C LEU A 173 7.62 -20.37 12.72
N MET A 174 7.01 -20.00 13.85
CA MET A 174 7.69 -19.19 14.87
C MET A 174 8.89 -19.91 15.50
N LYS A 175 8.80 -21.22 15.72
CA LYS A 175 9.94 -22.03 16.16
C LYS A 175 11.05 -22.06 15.11
N GLY A 176 10.67 -22.21 13.83
CA GLY A 176 11.61 -22.15 12.70
C GLY A 176 12.32 -20.80 12.62
N LEU A 177 11.55 -19.70 12.67
CA LEU A 177 12.10 -18.34 12.69
C LEU A 177 13.04 -18.12 13.87
N TYR A 178 12.64 -18.51 15.08
CA TYR A 178 13.47 -18.38 16.28
C TYR A 178 14.79 -19.14 16.16
N ARG A 179 14.77 -20.34 15.59
CA ARG A 179 15.93 -21.22 15.47
C ARG A 179 16.87 -20.82 14.34
N HIS A 180 16.34 -20.48 13.18
CA HIS A 180 17.11 -20.36 11.94
C HIS A 180 17.36 -18.91 11.53
N LEU A 181 16.40 -17.98 11.74
CA LEU A 181 16.54 -16.61 11.28
C LEU A 181 17.76 -15.86 11.86
N PRO A 182 18.13 -16.01 13.14
CA PRO A 182 19.35 -15.41 13.68
C PRO A 182 20.66 -15.94 13.08
N ASN A 183 20.60 -17.11 12.43
CA ASN A 183 21.76 -17.84 11.93
C ASN A 183 21.96 -17.75 10.40
N ILE A 184 21.16 -16.94 9.70
CA ILE A 184 21.34 -16.76 8.23
C ILE A 184 22.48 -15.79 7.87
N ASN A 185 23.05 -15.11 8.86
CA ASN A 185 24.21 -14.23 8.69
C ASN A 185 24.86 -13.95 10.07
N LYS A 186 26.00 -13.22 10.06
CA LYS A 186 26.69 -12.79 11.29
C LYS A 186 25.74 -12.02 12.21
N PRO A 187 25.81 -12.22 13.54
CA PRO A 187 24.90 -11.57 14.49
C PRO A 187 24.85 -10.04 14.39
N GLY A 188 26.00 -9.39 14.18
CA GLY A 188 26.08 -7.92 14.02
C GLY A 188 25.37 -7.40 12.75
N ILE A 189 25.08 -8.25 11.78
CA ILE A 189 24.38 -7.93 10.54
C ILE A 189 22.89 -8.26 10.68
N ILE A 190 22.59 -9.47 11.12
CA ILE A 190 21.22 -9.98 11.05
C ILE A 190 20.33 -9.50 12.19
N TYR A 191 20.83 -9.33 13.43
CA TYR A 191 20.00 -8.87 14.55
C TYR A 191 19.41 -7.47 14.36
N PRO A 192 20.14 -6.45 13.86
CA PRO A 192 19.52 -5.15 13.52
C PRO A 192 18.38 -5.27 12.50
N ILE A 193 18.52 -6.14 11.49
CA ILE A 193 17.52 -6.37 10.46
C ILE A 193 16.29 -7.05 11.06
N ILE A 194 16.49 -8.13 11.83
CA ILE A 194 15.40 -8.85 12.53
C ILE A 194 14.64 -7.89 13.45
N SER A 195 15.37 -7.15 14.27
CA SER A 195 14.77 -6.21 15.23
C SER A 195 13.93 -5.17 14.51
N TRP A 196 14.45 -4.57 13.44
CA TRP A 196 13.73 -3.60 12.64
C TRP A 196 12.47 -4.22 12.01
N MET A 197 12.58 -5.41 11.43
CA MET A 197 11.49 -6.12 10.78
C MET A 197 10.34 -6.43 11.76
N PHE A 198 10.65 -6.99 12.94
CA PHE A 198 9.63 -7.31 13.93
C PHE A 198 9.01 -6.07 14.60
N MET A 199 9.62 -4.90 14.47
CA MET A 199 9.05 -3.63 14.97
C MET A 199 8.02 -3.01 14.01
N LEU A 200 7.88 -3.48 12.76
CA LEU A 200 7.03 -2.84 11.74
C LEU A 200 5.54 -2.74 12.13
N PRO A 201 4.86 -3.74 12.70
CA PRO A 201 3.47 -3.59 13.14
C PRO A 201 3.31 -2.59 14.29
N PHE A 202 4.36 -2.29 15.02
CA PHE A 202 4.36 -1.29 16.09
C PHE A 202 4.71 0.13 15.62
N LYS A 203 5.14 0.30 14.37
CA LYS A 203 5.64 1.57 13.84
C LYS A 203 4.70 2.74 14.13
N SER A 204 3.40 2.59 13.89
CA SER A 204 2.43 3.69 14.12
C SER A 204 2.36 4.12 15.60
N ARG A 205 2.53 3.18 16.55
CA ARG A 205 2.58 3.48 17.98
C ARG A 205 3.93 4.09 18.35
N ILE A 206 5.03 3.58 17.80
CA ILE A 206 6.38 4.16 17.98
C ILE A 206 6.43 5.60 17.50
N MET A 207 5.82 5.90 16.35
CA MET A 207 5.73 7.25 15.81
C MET A 207 4.97 8.21 16.77
N LYS A 208 3.95 7.73 17.46
CA LYS A 208 3.24 8.53 18.49
C LYS A 208 4.11 8.83 19.72
N LEU A 209 4.99 7.89 20.10
CA LEU A 209 5.86 8.00 21.28
C LEU A 209 7.13 8.79 21.02
N LYS A 210 7.77 8.56 19.88
CA LYS A 210 9.14 9.03 19.59
C LYS A 210 9.21 10.02 18.42
N ASP A 211 8.09 10.26 17.71
CA ASP A 211 7.99 11.12 16.52
C ASP A 211 9.01 10.76 15.42
N ALA A 212 9.48 9.52 15.40
CA ALA A 212 10.43 9.01 14.42
C ALA A 212 10.43 7.49 14.35
N PHE A 213 10.75 6.95 13.16
CA PHE A 213 11.01 5.53 12.96
C PHE A 213 12.22 5.34 12.04
N PRO A 214 13.23 4.56 12.42
CA PRO A 214 14.46 4.46 11.65
C PRO A 214 14.24 3.76 10.30
N ILE A 215 15.01 4.21 9.31
CA ILE A 215 15.13 3.57 8.01
C ILE A 215 16.11 2.40 8.14
N LEU A 216 15.87 1.28 7.46
CA LEU A 216 16.83 0.20 7.36
C LEU A 216 17.74 0.44 6.14
N LEU A 217 19.03 0.62 6.37
CA LEU A 217 20.05 0.71 5.33
C LEU A 217 20.79 -0.62 5.23
N VAL A 218 20.60 -1.34 4.13
CA VAL A 218 21.29 -2.58 3.82
C VAL A 218 22.34 -2.30 2.74
N TYR A 219 23.61 -2.59 3.05
CA TYR A 219 24.66 -2.35 2.07
C TYR A 219 25.75 -3.41 2.13
N GLY A 220 26.47 -3.57 1.01
CA GLY A 220 27.55 -4.54 0.88
C GLY A 220 27.73 -4.95 -0.58
N GLU A 221 28.76 -5.73 -0.85
CA GLU A 221 29.13 -6.14 -2.19
C GLU A 221 28.07 -7.03 -2.86
N GLN A 222 28.15 -7.16 -4.17
CA GLN A 222 27.26 -8.02 -4.94
C GLN A 222 27.45 -9.48 -4.52
N GLY A 223 26.36 -10.24 -4.38
CA GLY A 223 26.41 -11.64 -3.97
C GLY A 223 26.58 -11.88 -2.48
N SER A 224 26.50 -10.84 -1.63
CA SER A 224 26.62 -10.96 -0.17
C SER A 224 25.34 -11.40 0.58
N GLY A 225 24.24 -11.74 -0.14
CA GLY A 225 22.99 -12.23 0.46
C GLY A 225 21.96 -11.15 0.83
N LYS A 226 22.20 -9.86 0.47
CA LYS A 226 21.24 -8.76 0.72
C LYS A 226 19.87 -9.06 0.17
N THR A 227 19.77 -9.22 -1.15
CA THR A 227 18.50 -9.43 -1.85
C THR A 227 17.75 -10.66 -1.32
N SER A 228 18.46 -11.77 -1.04
CA SER A 228 17.84 -12.96 -0.47
C SER A 228 17.24 -12.70 0.92
N THR A 229 17.90 -11.90 1.75
CA THR A 229 17.36 -11.50 3.07
C THR A 229 16.17 -10.55 2.93
N GLU A 230 16.19 -9.64 1.97
CA GLU A 230 15.09 -8.72 1.67
C GLU A 230 13.87 -9.46 1.14
N GLU A 231 14.06 -10.41 0.25
CA GLU A 231 12.99 -11.29 -0.26
C GLU A 231 12.35 -12.11 0.85
N LEU A 232 13.14 -12.69 1.75
CA LEU A 232 12.64 -13.39 2.92
C LEU A 232 11.77 -12.48 3.80
N MET A 233 12.19 -11.24 4.02
CA MET A 233 11.44 -10.24 4.76
C MET A 233 10.11 -9.91 4.06
N LEU A 234 10.12 -9.72 2.74
CA LEU A 234 8.91 -9.44 1.96
C LEU A 234 7.93 -10.61 1.99
N GLU A 235 8.40 -11.84 1.88
CA GLU A 235 7.56 -13.03 1.98
C GLU A 235 6.84 -13.12 3.34
N LEU A 236 7.53 -12.86 4.46
CA LEU A 236 6.94 -12.79 5.79
C LEU A 236 5.83 -11.71 5.87
N TYR A 237 5.95 -10.64 5.10
CA TYR A 237 4.97 -9.57 5.04
C TYR A 237 3.90 -9.76 3.95
N GLY A 238 3.74 -10.99 3.44
CA GLY A 238 2.63 -11.39 2.58
C GLY A 238 2.83 -11.10 1.10
N PHE A 239 4.04 -10.77 0.64
CA PHE A 239 4.33 -10.71 -0.78
C PHE A 239 4.47 -12.11 -1.36
N GLN A 240 3.88 -12.34 -2.53
CA GLN A 240 3.99 -13.59 -3.27
C GLN A 240 5.03 -13.52 -4.39
N ASP A 241 5.43 -12.32 -4.76
CA ASP A 241 6.44 -12.02 -5.76
C ASP A 241 7.64 -11.28 -5.13
N HIS A 242 8.79 -11.34 -5.81
CA HIS A 242 10.00 -10.63 -5.39
C HIS A 242 9.86 -9.13 -5.67
N SER A 243 9.22 -8.45 -4.74
CA SER A 243 8.73 -7.07 -4.91
C SER A 243 9.76 -5.99 -4.58
N VAL A 244 11.04 -6.30 -4.76
CA VAL A 244 12.11 -5.31 -4.65
C VAL A 244 12.00 -4.30 -5.79
N THR A 245 11.94 -3.01 -5.45
CA THR A 245 11.77 -1.93 -6.43
C THR A 245 13.10 -1.19 -6.61
N SER A 246 13.55 -1.02 -7.86
CA SER A 246 14.74 -0.21 -8.12
C SER A 246 14.54 1.24 -7.64
N CYS A 247 15.52 1.83 -6.99
CA CYS A 247 15.50 3.23 -6.58
C CYS A 247 15.50 4.23 -7.76
N ARG A 248 15.65 3.74 -9.01
CA ARG A 248 15.64 4.54 -10.24
C ARG A 248 14.25 4.78 -10.82
N ILE A 249 13.18 4.44 -10.10
CA ILE A 249 11.80 4.75 -10.50
C ILE A 249 11.55 6.26 -10.58
N THR A 250 10.46 6.64 -11.24
CA THR A 250 10.07 8.06 -11.31
C THR A 250 9.76 8.63 -9.93
N GLN A 251 9.96 9.93 -9.75
CA GLN A 251 9.62 10.61 -8.49
C GLN A 251 8.16 10.37 -8.07
N PHE A 252 7.24 10.38 -9.04
CA PHE A 252 5.82 10.12 -8.76
C PHE A 252 5.57 8.69 -8.25
N ALA A 253 6.17 7.70 -8.89
CA ALA A 253 6.05 6.30 -8.48
C ALA A 253 6.62 6.09 -7.07
N MET A 254 7.75 6.74 -6.74
CA MET A 254 8.35 6.69 -5.41
C MET A 254 7.44 7.32 -4.34
N LEU A 255 6.87 8.51 -4.60
CA LEU A 255 5.92 9.14 -3.68
C LEU A 255 4.69 8.27 -3.43
N SER A 256 4.12 7.71 -4.50
CA SER A 256 2.98 6.79 -4.42
C SER A 256 3.33 5.55 -3.58
N LEU A 257 4.50 4.94 -3.84
CA LEU A 257 4.96 3.76 -3.14
C LEU A 257 5.20 4.04 -1.65
N LEU A 258 5.93 5.12 -1.30
CA LEU A 258 6.24 5.48 0.08
C LEU A 258 5.03 5.96 0.89
N SER A 259 3.92 6.33 0.22
CA SER A 259 2.66 6.69 0.88
C SER A 259 1.68 5.51 1.01
N SER A 260 1.93 4.39 0.33
CA SER A 260 0.96 3.29 0.18
C SER A 260 0.85 2.36 1.38
N THR A 261 1.73 2.48 2.37
CA THR A 261 1.74 1.62 3.57
C THR A 261 2.35 2.34 4.76
N ASN A 262 2.05 1.88 5.98
CA ASN A 262 2.70 2.35 7.21
C ASN A 262 3.28 1.24 8.09
N CYS A 263 3.17 -0.03 7.68
CA CYS A 263 3.76 -1.15 8.42
C CYS A 263 4.28 -2.30 7.53
N ILE A 264 4.06 -2.24 6.23
CA ILE A 264 4.63 -3.20 5.28
C ILE A 264 5.96 -2.63 4.76
N PRO A 265 7.06 -3.39 4.75
CA PRO A 265 8.35 -2.87 4.31
C PRO A 265 8.33 -2.53 2.81
N VAL A 266 8.91 -1.37 2.48
CA VAL A 266 9.17 -0.95 1.09
C VAL A 266 10.66 -1.01 0.85
N VAL A 267 11.09 -1.89 -0.05
CA VAL A 267 12.49 -2.07 -0.41
C VAL A 267 12.81 -1.30 -1.68
N LEU A 268 13.73 -0.33 -1.58
CA LEU A 268 14.33 0.37 -2.70
C LEU A 268 15.76 -0.14 -2.88
N ASP A 269 15.97 -0.91 -3.95
CA ASP A 269 17.27 -1.54 -4.25
C ASP A 269 18.06 -0.76 -5.31
N GLU A 270 19.30 -1.19 -5.52
CA GLU A 270 20.27 -0.61 -6.46
C GLU A 270 20.66 0.85 -6.16
N PHE A 271 20.69 1.23 -4.88
CA PHE A 271 21.19 2.56 -4.54
C PHE A 271 22.73 2.60 -4.69
N ARG A 272 23.17 3.28 -5.76
CA ARG A 272 24.58 3.53 -6.07
C ARG A 272 24.75 5.02 -6.38
N ALA A 273 25.16 5.79 -5.38
CA ALA A 273 25.30 7.23 -5.54
C ALA A 273 26.28 7.64 -6.66
N SER A 274 27.30 6.79 -6.91
CA SER A 274 28.27 6.99 -8.03
C SER A 274 27.64 6.91 -9.41
N ASP A 275 26.59 6.08 -9.57
CA ASP A 275 25.97 5.76 -10.85
C ASP A 275 24.68 6.55 -11.11
N MET A 276 24.33 7.41 -10.16
CA MET A 276 23.11 8.22 -10.19
C MET A 276 23.45 9.71 -10.40
N ARG A 277 22.56 10.44 -11.06
CA ARG A 277 22.67 11.90 -11.14
C ARG A 277 22.48 12.53 -9.76
N SER A 278 23.21 13.61 -9.45
CA SER A 278 23.16 14.26 -8.13
C SER A 278 21.75 14.58 -7.66
N HIS A 279 20.90 15.10 -8.52
CA HIS A 279 19.50 15.42 -8.17
C HIS A 279 18.67 14.17 -7.82
N GLN A 280 18.98 12.99 -8.33
CA GLN A 280 18.31 11.73 -7.96
C GLN A 280 18.77 11.26 -6.59
N VAL A 281 20.07 11.38 -6.32
CA VAL A 281 20.64 11.07 -5.00
C VAL A 281 20.04 11.99 -3.93
N ASP A 282 19.99 13.29 -4.19
CA ASP A 282 19.42 14.28 -3.27
C ASP A 282 17.92 14.03 -3.05
N PHE A 283 17.19 13.68 -4.11
CA PHE A 283 15.78 13.30 -4.00
C PHE A 283 15.58 12.10 -3.08
N ILE A 284 16.39 11.04 -3.20
CA ILE A 284 16.30 9.85 -2.32
C ILE A 284 16.63 10.23 -0.87
N LYS A 285 17.69 11.02 -0.65
CA LYS A 285 18.05 11.49 0.69
C LYS A 285 16.92 12.29 1.35
N ASP A 286 16.23 13.12 0.58
CA ASP A 286 15.07 13.86 1.09
C ASP A 286 13.92 12.90 1.45
N ARG A 287 13.69 11.85 0.65
CA ARG A 287 12.67 10.82 0.99
C ARG A 287 13.02 10.09 2.28
N ILE A 288 14.30 9.77 2.52
CA ILE A 288 14.75 9.19 3.79
C ILE A 288 14.39 10.11 4.97
N ARG A 289 14.69 11.42 4.86
CA ARG A 289 14.37 12.40 5.92
C ARG A 289 12.86 12.50 6.18
N LEU A 290 12.06 12.52 5.10
CA LEU A 290 10.60 12.59 5.20
C LEU A 290 9.99 11.29 5.74
N ALA A 291 10.47 10.12 5.32
CA ALA A 291 9.98 8.83 5.80
C ALA A 291 10.31 8.60 7.28
N TYR A 292 11.48 9.05 7.74
CA TYR A 292 11.88 8.98 9.15
C TYR A 292 10.89 9.68 10.10
N LYS A 293 10.29 10.82 9.64
CA LYS A 293 9.32 11.63 10.40
C LYS A 293 7.88 11.48 9.94
N GLU A 294 7.59 10.60 8.99
CA GLU A 294 6.29 10.51 8.30
C GLU A 294 5.76 11.86 7.80
N SER A 295 6.65 12.70 7.33
CA SER A 295 6.31 14.05 6.88
C SER A 295 5.54 14.03 5.56
N LEU A 296 4.81 15.12 5.31
CA LEU A 296 4.09 15.34 4.06
C LEU A 296 5.04 15.79 2.97
N ASP A 297 4.85 15.27 1.78
CA ASP A 297 5.36 15.81 0.54
C ASP A 297 4.20 16.21 -0.37
N SER A 298 4.34 17.32 -1.06
CA SER A 298 3.25 17.93 -1.82
C SER A 298 3.58 18.00 -3.30
N ARG A 299 2.64 17.61 -4.15
CA ARG A 299 2.75 17.70 -5.59
C ARG A 299 1.56 18.42 -6.21
N GLY A 300 1.83 19.43 -7.03
CA GLY A 300 0.82 20.10 -7.84
C GLY A 300 0.21 19.15 -8.88
N LYS A 301 -1.10 19.26 -9.08
CA LYS A 301 -1.82 18.61 -10.16
C LYS A 301 -2.03 19.60 -11.33
N ALA A 302 -2.37 19.07 -12.50
CA ALA A 302 -2.65 19.88 -13.70
C ALA A 302 -3.85 20.84 -13.53
N ASP A 303 -4.72 20.60 -12.56
CA ASP A 303 -5.87 21.44 -12.20
C ASP A 303 -5.55 22.51 -11.14
N LEU A 304 -4.26 22.77 -10.89
CA LEU A 304 -3.74 23.70 -9.88
C LEU A 304 -4.04 23.30 -8.43
N THR A 305 -4.56 22.12 -8.18
CA THR A 305 -4.69 21.57 -6.83
C THR A 305 -3.40 20.88 -6.39
N VAL A 306 -3.21 20.71 -5.09
CA VAL A 306 -2.05 20.03 -4.51
C VAL A 306 -2.50 18.68 -3.95
N ARG A 307 -1.80 17.61 -4.32
CA ARG A 307 -1.94 16.31 -3.66
C ARG A 307 -0.81 16.14 -2.66
N ASN A 308 -1.18 15.88 -1.42
CA ASN A 308 -0.25 15.59 -0.34
C ASN A 308 -0.01 14.09 -0.24
N TYR A 309 1.26 13.70 -0.15
CA TYR A 309 1.70 12.32 0.07
C TYR A 309 2.36 12.26 1.45
N LYS A 310 1.80 11.49 2.35
CA LYS A 310 2.43 11.23 3.64
C LYS A 310 3.45 10.11 3.46
N MET A 311 4.74 10.37 3.70
CA MET A 311 5.83 9.40 3.58
C MET A 311 5.82 8.44 4.76
N ARG A 312 4.86 7.51 4.77
CA ARG A 312 4.57 6.64 5.91
C ARG A 312 5.19 5.26 5.82
N ALA A 313 5.78 4.87 4.68
CA ALA A 313 6.31 3.53 4.51
C ALA A 313 7.55 3.28 5.41
N PRO A 314 7.62 2.12 6.07
CA PRO A 314 8.88 1.63 6.59
C PRO A 314 9.82 1.37 5.42
N LEU A 315 10.87 2.16 5.31
CA LEU A 315 11.77 2.16 4.15
C LEU A 315 13.00 1.29 4.42
N VAL A 316 13.28 0.38 3.49
CA VAL A 316 14.56 -0.30 3.33
C VAL A 316 15.27 0.30 2.12
N LEU A 317 16.46 0.80 2.31
CA LEU A 317 17.33 1.22 1.22
C LEU A 317 18.48 0.24 1.08
N SER A 318 18.57 -0.39 -0.09
CA SER A 318 19.58 -1.41 -0.39
C SER A 318 20.58 -0.89 -1.43
N GLY A 319 21.86 -1.19 -1.24
CA GLY A 319 22.90 -0.72 -2.14
C GLY A 319 24.24 -1.39 -1.95
N GLU A 320 25.24 -0.95 -2.71
CA GLU A 320 26.60 -1.49 -2.57
C GLU A 320 27.42 -0.75 -1.52
N HIS A 321 27.18 0.52 -1.32
CA HIS A 321 28.03 1.37 -0.50
C HIS A 321 27.28 2.04 0.66
N LYS A 322 27.98 2.21 1.76
CA LYS A 322 27.51 2.97 2.90
C LYS A 322 27.28 4.45 2.51
N ILE A 323 26.18 5.02 2.99
CA ILE A 323 25.98 6.47 2.93
C ILE A 323 26.87 7.10 4.01
N SER A 324 27.70 8.08 3.62
CA SER A 324 28.65 8.74 4.53
C SER A 324 28.11 10.02 5.17
N GLU A 325 26.93 10.51 4.75
CA GLU A 325 26.35 11.76 5.24
C GLU A 325 25.85 11.60 6.69
N PRO A 326 26.40 12.34 7.68
CA PRO A 326 26.04 12.19 9.09
C PRO A 326 24.54 12.35 9.34
N ALA A 327 23.92 13.35 8.71
CA ALA A 327 22.49 13.63 8.84
C ALA A 327 21.57 12.48 8.38
N ILE A 328 22.04 11.62 7.48
CA ILE A 328 21.32 10.40 7.09
C ILE A 328 21.64 9.28 8.08
N MET A 329 22.91 9.14 8.47
CA MET A 329 23.36 8.06 9.37
C MET A 329 22.66 8.10 10.73
N GLU A 330 22.30 9.27 11.23
CA GLU A 330 21.51 9.43 12.48
C GLU A 330 20.06 8.88 12.36
N ARG A 331 19.60 8.58 11.15
CA ARG A 331 18.22 8.15 10.86
C ARG A 331 18.10 6.70 10.43
N VAL A 332 19.23 5.99 10.40
CA VAL A 332 19.25 4.63 9.85
C VAL A 332 19.73 3.59 10.87
N ILE A 333 19.18 2.40 10.75
CA ILE A 333 19.76 1.17 11.28
C ILE A 333 20.49 0.50 10.12
N CYS A 334 21.72 0.03 10.34
CA CYS A 334 22.56 -0.53 9.29
C CYS A 334 22.66 -2.05 9.35
N GLY A 335 22.45 -2.72 8.21
CA GLY A 335 22.88 -4.09 7.94
C GLY A 335 24.04 -4.06 6.93
N ALA A 336 25.27 -4.17 7.43
CA ALA A 336 26.49 -4.10 6.60
C ALA A 336 26.94 -5.51 6.20
N PHE A 337 26.50 -5.97 5.02
CA PHE A 337 26.88 -7.28 4.48
C PHE A 337 28.32 -7.26 3.96
N ASP A 338 29.13 -8.21 4.39
CA ASP A 338 30.49 -8.39 3.89
C ASP A 338 30.62 -9.64 3.02
N GLN A 339 31.69 -9.70 2.23
CA GLN A 339 31.97 -10.84 1.34
C GLN A 339 32.72 -11.99 1.99
N ASP A 340 33.09 -11.90 3.28
CA ASP A 340 33.75 -13.00 4.00
C ASP A 340 32.86 -14.26 4.14
N LEU A 341 31.81 -14.32 3.31
CA LEU A 341 30.94 -15.48 3.10
C LEU A 341 31.68 -16.70 2.50
N LYS A 342 32.97 -16.62 2.19
CA LYS A 342 33.81 -17.77 1.84
C LYS A 342 34.45 -18.44 3.06
N SER A 343 34.09 -18.01 4.27
CA SER A 343 34.47 -18.66 5.51
C SER A 343 33.72 -19.98 5.70
N GLU A 344 34.21 -20.84 6.60
CA GLU A 344 33.55 -22.10 7.00
C GLU A 344 32.09 -21.90 7.45
N ASP A 345 31.71 -20.69 7.87
CA ASP A 345 30.38 -20.33 8.30
C ASP A 345 29.36 -20.19 7.14
N TYR A 346 29.82 -20.01 5.89
CA TYR A 346 28.92 -19.78 4.74
C TYR A 346 27.97 -20.93 4.47
N GLU A 347 28.45 -22.17 4.60
CA GLU A 347 27.61 -23.35 4.41
C GLU A 347 26.51 -23.40 5.46
N SER A 348 26.83 -23.09 6.74
CA SER A 348 25.89 -23.03 7.83
C SER A 348 24.81 -21.94 7.61
N TYR A 349 25.19 -20.73 7.22
CA TYR A 349 24.25 -19.64 6.93
C TYR A 349 23.30 -20.00 5.78
N THR A 350 23.82 -20.65 4.75
CA THR A 350 23.03 -21.10 3.59
C THR A 350 22.06 -22.23 3.98
N GLU A 351 22.48 -23.15 4.86
CA GLU A 351 21.63 -24.22 5.38
C GLU A 351 20.45 -23.65 6.15
N ASP A 352 20.69 -22.77 7.11
CA ASP A 352 19.63 -22.13 7.92
C ASP A 352 18.68 -21.30 7.03
N PHE A 353 19.19 -20.57 6.03
CA PHE A 353 18.38 -19.85 5.07
C PHE A 353 17.48 -20.81 4.25
N ASN A 354 18.04 -21.92 3.76
CA ASN A 354 17.27 -22.92 3.00
C ASN A 354 16.20 -23.60 3.85
N LEU A 355 16.51 -23.88 5.12
CA LEU A 355 15.51 -24.41 6.07
C LEU A 355 14.35 -23.43 6.26
N LEU A 356 14.62 -22.13 6.39
CA LEU A 356 13.55 -21.11 6.47
C LEU A 356 12.63 -21.11 5.25
N LYS A 357 13.19 -21.29 4.05
CA LYS A 357 12.41 -21.37 2.80
C LYS A 357 11.50 -22.61 2.72
N THR A 358 11.65 -23.61 3.58
CA THR A 358 10.73 -24.75 3.66
C THR A 358 9.42 -24.42 4.39
N PHE A 359 9.37 -23.35 5.16
CA PHE A 359 8.17 -22.91 5.85
C PHE A 359 7.29 -22.05 4.94
N HIS A 360 5.99 -22.04 5.21
CA HIS A 360 5.04 -21.16 4.55
C HIS A 360 5.07 -19.77 5.20
N LEU A 361 5.96 -18.91 4.69
CA LEU A 361 6.29 -17.62 5.31
C LEU A 361 5.13 -16.61 5.28
N GLN A 362 4.26 -16.65 4.27
CA GLN A 362 3.13 -15.73 4.11
C GLN A 362 2.07 -15.87 5.22
N GLY A 363 2.08 -16.98 5.96
CA GLY A 363 1.25 -17.18 7.15
C GLY A 363 1.65 -16.35 8.37
N PHE A 364 2.85 -15.72 8.34
CA PHE A 364 3.35 -14.90 9.44
C PHE A 364 2.51 -13.66 9.70
N LEU A 365 2.26 -12.83 8.69
CA LEU A 365 1.72 -11.48 8.83
C LEU A 365 0.39 -11.43 9.61
N PRO A 366 -0.68 -12.19 9.27
CA PRO A 366 -1.97 -12.03 9.94
C PRO A 366 -1.91 -12.36 11.43
N LYS A 367 -1.20 -13.43 11.79
CA LYS A 367 -1.06 -13.89 13.17
C LYS A 367 -0.18 -12.96 14.00
N TYR A 368 0.94 -12.53 13.42
CA TYR A 368 1.86 -11.62 14.09
C TYR A 368 1.24 -10.24 14.32
N VAL A 369 0.53 -9.69 13.33
CA VAL A 369 -0.21 -8.43 13.48
C VAL A 369 -1.29 -8.55 14.55
N LYS A 370 -2.09 -9.62 14.54
CA LYS A 370 -3.09 -9.87 15.59
C LYS A 370 -2.46 -9.88 16.98
N TRP A 371 -1.35 -10.59 17.14
CA TRP A 371 -0.61 -10.62 18.40
C TRP A 371 -0.08 -9.24 18.79
N SER A 372 0.53 -8.50 17.86
CA SER A 372 1.12 -7.19 18.11
C SER A 372 0.10 -6.14 18.57
N LEU A 373 -1.14 -6.22 18.09
CA LEU A 373 -2.25 -5.33 18.49
C LEU A 373 -2.64 -5.50 19.96
N GLY A 374 -2.38 -6.68 20.55
CA GLY A 374 -2.62 -6.96 21.97
C GLY A 374 -1.46 -6.59 22.90
N GLN A 375 -0.32 -6.10 22.38
CA GLN A 375 0.87 -5.83 23.18
C GLN A 375 0.89 -4.40 23.74
N ASP A 376 1.38 -4.26 24.97
CA ASP A 376 1.64 -2.97 25.62
C ASP A 376 3.05 -2.48 25.24
N ILE A 377 3.12 -1.75 24.12
CA ILE A 377 4.40 -1.26 23.58
C ILE A 377 5.06 -0.22 24.51
N ASP A 378 4.26 0.55 25.26
CA ASP A 378 4.78 1.58 26.15
C ASP A 378 5.59 0.95 27.29
N ASN A 379 5.08 -0.14 27.86
CA ASN A 379 5.81 -0.92 28.88
C ASN A 379 7.11 -1.55 28.33
N TYR A 380 7.10 -2.00 27.08
CA TYR A 380 8.33 -2.51 26.42
C TYR A 380 9.37 -1.41 26.25
N PHE A 381 8.97 -0.17 25.91
CA PHE A 381 9.92 0.94 25.82
C PHE A 381 10.50 1.32 27.17
N VAL A 382 9.71 1.37 28.22
CA VAL A 382 10.18 1.63 29.59
C VAL A 382 11.25 0.60 29.99
N LYS A 383 10.96 -0.69 29.81
CA LYS A 383 11.92 -1.77 30.12
C LYS A 383 13.18 -1.68 29.27
N ALA A 384 13.06 -1.32 28.00
CA ALA A 384 14.23 -1.15 27.13
C ALA A 384 15.11 0.03 27.58
N GLU A 385 14.52 1.16 27.95
CA GLU A 385 15.23 2.33 28.47
C GLU A 385 15.91 2.01 29.83
N GLU A 386 15.22 1.31 30.72
CA GLU A 386 15.81 0.82 31.98
C GLU A 386 17.02 -0.07 31.72
N TYR A 387 16.89 -1.04 30.79
CA TYR A 387 18.00 -1.93 30.41
C TYR A 387 19.19 -1.15 29.82
N LEU A 388 18.94 -0.24 28.87
CA LEU A 388 19.96 0.60 28.24
C LEU A 388 20.75 1.42 29.28
N ASN A 389 20.07 1.94 30.32
CA ASN A 389 20.69 2.69 31.39
C ASN A 389 21.60 1.82 32.30
N THR A 390 21.49 0.48 32.21
CA THR A 390 22.43 -0.43 32.91
C THR A 390 23.72 -0.66 32.15
N LEU A 391 23.78 -0.32 30.86
CA LEU A 391 24.94 -0.54 30.00
C LEU A 391 25.95 0.62 30.15
N ASP A 392 27.19 0.28 30.46
CA ASP A 392 28.25 1.28 30.77
C ASP A 392 28.60 2.23 29.64
N PHE A 393 28.36 1.83 28.37
CA PHE A 393 28.60 2.69 27.20
C PHE A 393 27.49 3.72 26.93
N TYR A 394 26.42 3.70 27.73
CA TYR A 394 25.33 4.71 27.66
C TYR A 394 25.46 5.78 28.76
N LYS A 395 26.39 5.59 29.72
CA LYS A 395 26.74 6.59 30.74
C LYS A 395 27.87 7.50 30.24
#